data_821464be2b7b165621f60be5d9420a5d
#
_entry.id   821464be2b7b165621f60be5d9420a5d
#
_cell.length_a   1.000
_cell.length_b   1.000
_cell.length_c   1.000
_cell.angle_alpha   90.00
_cell.angle_beta   90.00
_cell.angle_gamma   90.00
#
_symmetry.space_group_name_H-M   'P 1'
#
loop_
_entity.id
_entity.type
_entity.pdbx_description
1 polymer ?
#
loop_
_entity_poly.entity_id
_entity_poly.type
_entity_poly.pdbx_seq_one_letter_code
_entity_poly.pdbx_strand_id
1 'polypeptide(L)'
;MTKLALDPSRSRVRIRTFAQGLLARLAHDLELVCGNLTGSAERTSSDAGSGSIEVPIGAIDVAVTLKDGRVDPNGLSPSDREDCLVKMRRDVFHAHANGSASGVVRIEAKLEAGKAHVRLVPPNGRAAERLVNVRLEPKGDTGTRVTGTFDVSLSAIGSDPVKGPMNAFRVKDSVEVLFELVFDETR
;
A
#
# COMPACT_ATOMS: atom_id res chain seq x y z
N MET A 1 28.80 3.76 -1.00
CA MET A 1 27.43 3.23 -0.77
C MET A 1 27.06 3.52 0.67
N THR A 2 25.95 4.17 0.88
CA THR A 2 25.44 4.52 2.23
C THR A 2 24.26 3.63 2.55
N LYS A 3 24.31 2.93 3.69
CA LYS A 3 23.20 2.11 4.17
C LYS A 3 22.20 2.98 4.93
N LEU A 4 20.94 2.75 4.68
CA LEU A 4 19.83 3.50 5.24
C LEU A 4 18.82 2.53 5.88
N ALA A 5 18.25 2.93 7.02
CA ALA A 5 17.14 2.22 7.65
C ALA A 5 15.85 3.04 7.54
N LEU A 6 14.72 2.38 7.31
CA LEU A 6 13.41 3.02 7.34
C LEU A 6 13.09 3.48 8.76
N ASP A 7 12.64 4.71 8.90
CA ASP A 7 12.00 5.19 10.14
C ASP A 7 10.48 4.97 10.04
N PRO A 8 9.93 3.95 10.70
CA PRO A 8 8.50 3.65 10.60
C PRO A 8 7.62 4.72 11.25
N SER A 9 8.14 5.48 12.21
CA SER A 9 7.38 6.53 12.89
C SER A 9 7.11 7.76 12.00
N ARG A 10 7.99 8.00 11.04
CA ARG A 10 7.92 9.10 10.07
C ARG A 10 7.51 8.65 8.66
N SER A 11 7.32 7.34 8.45
CA SER A 11 6.91 6.77 7.17
C SER A 11 5.42 6.46 7.14
N ARG A 12 4.79 6.63 5.98
CA ARG A 12 3.37 6.36 5.76
C ARG A 12 3.16 5.71 4.40
N VAL A 13 2.36 4.67 4.38
CA VAL A 13 1.83 4.07 3.15
C VAL A 13 0.31 4.03 3.28
N ARG A 14 -0.39 4.56 2.28
CA ARG A 14 -1.85 4.57 2.20
C ARG A 14 -2.30 3.94 0.90
N ILE A 15 -3.44 3.28 0.93
CA ILE A 15 -4.04 2.64 -0.23
C ILE A 15 -5.47 3.15 -0.36
N ARG A 16 -5.82 3.69 -1.52
CA ARG A 16 -7.19 4.10 -1.83
C ARG A 16 -7.83 3.09 -2.75
N THR A 17 -8.99 2.62 -2.34
CA THR A 17 -9.82 1.71 -3.12
C THR A 17 -11.11 2.40 -3.53
N PHE A 18 -11.61 2.04 -4.69
CA PHE A 18 -12.79 2.68 -5.28
C PHE A 18 -13.83 1.63 -5.61
N ALA A 19 -15.09 1.93 -5.32
CA ALA A 19 -16.20 1.08 -5.71
C ALA A 19 -16.57 1.28 -7.18
N GLN A 20 -17.07 0.21 -7.82
CA GLN A 20 -17.61 0.25 -9.18
C GLN A 20 -18.86 -0.64 -9.33
N GLY A 21 -19.69 -0.34 -10.32
CA GLY A 21 -20.93 -1.05 -10.61
C GLY A 21 -22.17 -0.20 -10.42
N LEU A 22 -23.33 -0.76 -10.74
CA LEU A 22 -24.62 -0.02 -10.71
C LEU A 22 -24.97 0.55 -9.34
N LEU A 23 -24.58 -0.14 -8.25
CA LEU A 23 -24.84 0.26 -6.89
C LEU A 23 -23.60 0.84 -6.19
N ALA A 24 -22.54 1.18 -6.94
CA ALA A 24 -21.32 1.74 -6.37
C ALA A 24 -21.55 3.03 -5.56
N ARG A 25 -22.55 3.82 -5.94
CA ARG A 25 -22.94 5.03 -5.19
C ARG A 25 -23.45 4.77 -3.77
N LEU A 26 -23.80 3.52 -3.46
CA LEU A 26 -24.21 3.07 -2.12
C LEU A 26 -23.03 2.52 -1.31
N ALA A 27 -21.89 2.34 -1.95
CA ALA A 27 -20.67 1.90 -1.32
C ALA A 27 -19.78 3.10 -0.96
N HIS A 28 -18.86 2.87 -0.03
CA HIS A 28 -17.83 3.85 0.30
C HIS A 28 -16.53 3.50 -0.40
N ASP A 29 -15.84 4.49 -0.91
CA ASP A 29 -14.42 4.36 -1.21
C ASP A 29 -13.65 4.33 0.11
N LEU A 30 -12.54 3.61 0.17
CA LEU A 30 -11.77 3.47 1.41
C LEU A 30 -10.36 4.01 1.23
N GLU A 31 -9.85 4.68 2.26
CA GLU A 31 -8.43 4.88 2.42
C GLU A 31 -7.95 3.95 3.55
N LEU A 32 -7.03 3.05 3.20
CA LEU A 32 -6.37 2.14 4.12
C LEU A 32 -5.01 2.73 4.51
N VAL A 33 -4.55 2.42 5.72
CA VAL A 33 -3.23 2.77 6.22
C VAL A 33 -2.45 1.49 6.53
N CYS A 34 -1.16 1.49 6.17
CA CYS A 34 -0.25 0.39 6.47
C CYS A 34 0.59 0.75 7.70
N GLY A 35 0.47 -0.03 8.74
CA GLY A 35 1.28 0.09 9.97
C GLY A 35 2.46 -0.88 10.00
N ASN A 36 3.29 -0.77 11.03
CA ASN A 36 4.41 -1.67 11.32
C ASN A 36 5.34 -1.89 10.12
N LEU A 37 5.60 -0.81 9.38
CA LEU A 37 6.52 -0.84 8.23
C LEU A 37 7.93 -1.17 8.69
N THR A 38 8.62 -2.04 7.97
CA THR A 38 10.06 -2.25 8.12
C THR A 38 10.75 -2.11 6.77
N GLY A 39 12.04 -1.82 6.76
CA GLY A 39 12.74 -1.71 5.49
C GLY A 39 14.14 -1.14 5.62
N SER A 40 14.86 -1.25 4.51
CA SER A 40 16.21 -0.71 4.37
C SER A 40 16.45 -0.28 2.93
N ALA A 41 17.45 0.57 2.75
CA ALA A 41 17.89 1.01 1.44
C ALA A 41 19.40 1.19 1.40
N GLU A 42 19.94 1.21 0.19
CA GLU A 42 21.33 1.55 -0.11
C GLU A 42 21.35 2.70 -1.12
N ARG A 43 21.96 3.80 -0.75
CA ARG A 43 22.15 4.97 -1.61
C ARG A 43 23.52 4.86 -2.29
N THR A 44 23.53 4.88 -3.62
CA THR A 44 24.75 4.85 -4.42
C THR A 44 25.19 6.23 -4.88
N SER A 45 24.24 7.14 -5.13
CA SER A 45 24.45 8.56 -5.43
C SER A 45 23.31 9.41 -4.87
N SER A 46 23.26 10.69 -5.19
CA SER A 46 22.18 11.59 -4.78
C SER A 46 20.81 11.20 -5.35
N ASP A 47 20.79 10.53 -6.48
CA ASP A 47 19.59 10.22 -7.28
C ASP A 47 19.46 8.73 -7.65
N ALA A 48 20.35 7.87 -7.12
CA ALA A 48 20.34 6.44 -7.38
C ALA A 48 20.53 5.60 -6.11
N GLY A 49 19.86 4.45 -6.09
CA GLY A 49 19.91 3.51 -4.98
C GLY A 49 18.95 2.36 -5.16
N SER A 50 18.88 1.52 -4.15
CA SER A 50 17.92 0.42 -4.09
C SER A 50 17.42 0.25 -2.66
N GLY A 51 16.26 -0.36 -2.49
CA GLY A 51 15.73 -0.63 -1.17
C GLY A 51 14.56 -1.59 -1.19
N SER A 52 14.17 -2.00 -0.01
CA SER A 52 12.97 -2.80 0.19
C SER A 52 12.23 -2.35 1.43
N ILE A 53 10.90 -2.44 1.37
CA ILE A 53 10.04 -2.30 2.53
C ILE A 53 9.14 -3.52 2.66
N GLU A 54 8.75 -3.82 3.87
CA GLU A 54 7.84 -4.90 4.21
C GLU A 54 6.62 -4.30 4.91
N VAL A 55 5.44 -4.75 4.46
CA VAL A 55 4.13 -4.34 4.98
C VAL A 55 3.41 -5.58 5.49
N PRO A 56 3.30 -5.79 6.80
CA PRO A 56 2.51 -6.90 7.34
C PRO A 56 1.03 -6.71 6.98
N ILE A 57 0.41 -7.72 6.36
CA ILE A 57 -1.01 -7.61 5.96
C ILE A 57 -1.95 -7.45 7.16
N GLY A 58 -1.55 -7.95 8.33
CA GLY A 58 -2.27 -7.76 9.58
C GLY A 58 -2.20 -6.35 10.15
N ALA A 59 -1.26 -5.52 9.66
CA ALA A 59 -1.12 -4.12 10.05
C ALA A 59 -1.74 -3.14 9.04
N ILE A 60 -2.46 -3.65 8.04
CA ILE A 60 -3.27 -2.82 7.13
C ILE A 60 -4.64 -2.63 7.78
N ASP A 61 -5.07 -1.38 7.89
CA ASP A 61 -6.34 -1.03 8.53
C ASP A 61 -7.07 0.05 7.73
N VAL A 62 -8.40 0.14 7.91
CA VAL A 62 -9.21 1.21 7.31
C VAL A 62 -8.99 2.49 8.11
N ALA A 63 -8.39 3.50 7.51
CA ALA A 63 -8.19 4.80 8.15
C ALA A 63 -9.46 5.65 8.10
N VAL A 64 -10.02 5.81 6.90
CA VAL A 64 -11.23 6.61 6.67
C VAL A 64 -12.05 6.04 5.52
N THR A 65 -13.35 6.35 5.53
CA THR A 65 -14.22 6.18 4.36
C THR A 65 -14.26 7.48 3.58
N LEU A 66 -14.39 7.36 2.27
CA LEU A 66 -14.45 8.48 1.36
C LEU A 66 -15.78 8.46 0.60
N LYS A 67 -16.38 9.63 0.43
CA LYS A 67 -17.52 9.85 -0.46
C LYS A 67 -17.22 11.04 -1.34
N ASP A 68 -17.25 10.84 -2.64
CA ASP A 68 -16.88 11.87 -3.63
C ASP A 68 -15.50 12.48 -3.34
N GLY A 69 -14.52 11.64 -2.93
CA GLY A 69 -13.16 12.03 -2.60
C GLY A 69 -12.98 12.78 -1.27
N ARG A 70 -14.04 12.94 -0.48
CA ARG A 70 -14.00 13.60 0.84
C ARG A 70 -14.20 12.58 1.95
N VAL A 71 -13.61 12.85 3.12
CA VAL A 71 -13.82 12.01 4.31
C VAL A 71 -15.30 12.00 4.67
N ASP A 72 -15.87 10.80 4.75
CA ASP A 72 -17.24 10.60 5.21
C ASP A 72 -17.23 10.31 6.72
N PRO A 73 -17.76 11.23 7.57
CA PRO A 73 -17.79 11.04 9.01
C PRO A 73 -18.73 9.91 9.46
N ASN A 74 -19.68 9.51 8.59
CA ASN A 74 -20.62 8.41 8.87
C ASN A 74 -20.05 7.04 8.48
N GLY A 75 -18.77 6.93 8.38
CA GLY A 75 -17.97 5.81 7.97
C GLY A 75 -18.47 4.40 8.31
N LEU A 76 -17.69 3.40 8.09
CA LEU A 76 -18.04 2.02 8.37
C LEU A 76 -18.30 1.79 9.86
N SER A 77 -19.31 0.97 10.18
CA SER A 77 -19.43 0.43 11.52
C SER A 77 -18.21 -0.45 11.87
N PRO A 78 -17.91 -0.70 13.15
CA PRO A 78 -16.82 -1.59 13.54
C PRO A 78 -16.93 -2.98 12.89
N SER A 79 -18.14 -3.52 12.75
CA SER A 79 -18.39 -4.81 12.09
C SER A 79 -18.07 -4.75 10.59
N ASP A 80 -18.54 -3.70 9.88
CA ASP A 80 -18.28 -3.55 8.44
C ASP A 80 -16.79 -3.35 8.16
N ARG A 81 -16.09 -2.63 9.07
CA ARG A 81 -14.65 -2.45 9.00
C ARG A 81 -13.91 -3.79 9.08
N GLU A 82 -14.25 -4.64 10.06
CA GLU A 82 -13.64 -5.95 10.18
C GLU A 82 -13.95 -6.82 8.97
N ASP A 83 -15.17 -6.81 8.46
CA ASP A 83 -15.57 -7.53 7.26
C ASP A 83 -14.75 -7.09 6.03
N CYS A 84 -14.48 -5.81 5.89
CA CYS A 84 -13.60 -5.29 4.83
C CYS A 84 -12.18 -5.83 4.96
N LEU A 85 -11.62 -5.85 6.17
CA LEU A 85 -10.26 -6.34 6.43
C LEU A 85 -10.15 -7.86 6.21
N VAL A 86 -11.14 -8.62 6.65
CA VAL A 86 -11.21 -10.08 6.42
C VAL A 86 -11.27 -10.37 4.92
N LYS A 87 -12.12 -9.66 4.17
CA LYS A 87 -12.21 -9.81 2.70
C LYS A 87 -10.92 -9.44 2.00
N MET A 88 -10.29 -8.33 2.40
CA MET A 88 -9.00 -7.92 1.85
C MET A 88 -7.96 -9.04 2.06
N ARG A 89 -7.82 -9.56 3.26
CA ARG A 89 -6.85 -10.62 3.57
C ARG A 89 -7.12 -11.89 2.78
N ARG A 90 -8.39 -12.29 2.65
CA ARG A 90 -8.81 -13.50 1.95
C ARG A 90 -8.74 -13.36 0.43
N ASP A 91 -9.37 -12.32 -0.13
CA ASP A 91 -9.60 -12.20 -1.59
C ASP A 91 -8.39 -11.55 -2.29
N VAL A 92 -7.69 -10.62 -1.63
CA VAL A 92 -6.51 -9.94 -2.22
C VAL A 92 -5.23 -10.71 -1.96
N PHE A 93 -5.02 -11.18 -0.73
CA PHE A 93 -3.76 -11.78 -0.31
C PHE A 93 -3.83 -13.31 -0.17
N HIS A 94 -4.98 -13.93 -0.47
CA HIS A 94 -5.20 -15.36 -0.33
C HIS A 94 -4.76 -15.91 1.03
N ALA A 95 -4.90 -15.10 2.08
CA ALA A 95 -4.75 -15.57 3.44
C ALA A 95 -5.81 -16.66 3.71
N HIS A 96 -5.52 -17.55 4.65
CA HIS A 96 -6.44 -18.66 4.97
C HIS A 96 -7.90 -18.20 5.10
N ALA A 97 -8.86 -19.09 4.85
CA ALA A 97 -10.30 -18.80 4.80
C ALA A 97 -10.86 -18.05 6.01
N ASN A 98 -10.17 -18.11 7.15
CA ASN A 98 -10.47 -17.35 8.37
C ASN A 98 -9.96 -15.89 8.36
N GLY A 99 -9.35 -15.43 7.25
CA GLY A 99 -8.79 -14.08 7.16
C GLY A 99 -7.57 -13.85 8.05
N SER A 100 -6.68 -14.87 8.16
CA SER A 100 -5.45 -14.77 8.95
C SER A 100 -4.69 -13.49 8.64
N ALA A 101 -4.24 -12.80 9.68
CA ALA A 101 -3.41 -11.60 9.58
C ALA A 101 -1.93 -11.90 9.28
N SER A 102 -1.57 -13.17 9.07
CA SER A 102 -0.19 -13.59 8.76
C SER A 102 0.15 -13.32 7.29
N GLY A 103 1.38 -12.91 7.06
CA GLY A 103 1.93 -12.62 5.73
C GLY A 103 2.42 -11.19 5.60
N VAL A 104 3.32 -11.01 4.66
CA VAL A 104 4.00 -9.72 4.40
C VAL A 104 3.97 -9.43 2.92
N VAL A 105 3.57 -8.23 2.54
CA VAL A 105 3.80 -7.68 1.20
C VAL A 105 5.20 -7.10 1.17
N ARG A 106 6.07 -7.61 0.29
CA ARG A 106 7.40 -7.05 0.07
C ARG A 106 7.38 -6.15 -1.14
N ILE A 107 7.96 -4.97 -1.00
CA ILE A 107 8.11 -3.99 -2.06
C ILE A 107 9.60 -3.74 -2.22
N GLU A 108 10.14 -4.11 -3.38
CA GLU A 108 11.53 -3.89 -3.78
C GLU A 108 11.56 -2.74 -4.78
N ALA A 109 12.54 -1.86 -4.67
CA ALA A 109 12.67 -0.73 -5.58
C ALA A 109 14.13 -0.51 -5.98
N LYS A 110 14.32 -0.19 -7.26
CA LYS A 110 15.57 0.33 -7.79
C LYS A 110 15.32 1.73 -8.33
N LEU A 111 16.00 2.70 -7.75
CA LEU A 111 15.84 4.12 -8.05
C LEU A 111 16.95 4.59 -8.98
N GLU A 112 16.59 5.35 -9.99
CA GLU A 112 17.51 6.03 -10.89
C GLU A 112 16.85 7.28 -11.48
N ALA A 113 17.49 8.43 -11.32
CA ALA A 113 17.07 9.71 -11.89
C ALA A 113 15.59 10.06 -11.63
N GLY A 114 15.12 9.90 -10.38
CA GLY A 114 13.75 10.24 -9.99
C GLY A 114 12.68 9.22 -10.44
N LYS A 115 13.09 8.09 -10.99
CA LYS A 115 12.21 6.97 -11.36
C LYS A 115 12.59 5.73 -10.56
N ALA A 116 11.60 5.06 -9.99
CA ALA A 116 11.76 3.82 -9.27
C ALA A 116 11.14 2.66 -10.06
N HIS A 117 11.95 1.65 -10.38
CA HIS A 117 11.43 0.35 -10.78
C HIS A 117 11.00 -0.39 -9.53
N VAL A 118 9.70 -0.50 -9.34
CA VAL A 118 9.08 -1.09 -8.16
C VAL A 118 8.58 -2.48 -8.50
N ARG A 119 8.95 -3.46 -7.68
CA ARG A 119 8.45 -4.82 -7.72
C ARG A 119 7.70 -5.11 -6.42
N LEU A 120 6.39 -5.33 -6.53
CA LEU A 120 5.48 -5.65 -5.43
C LEU A 120 5.27 -7.16 -5.40
N VAL A 121 5.55 -7.78 -4.26
CA VAL A 121 5.44 -9.23 -4.04
C VAL A 121 4.49 -9.49 -2.88
N PRO A 122 3.23 -9.83 -3.15
CA PRO A 122 2.28 -10.23 -2.10
C PRO A 122 2.63 -11.62 -1.55
N PRO A 123 2.18 -11.98 -0.33
CA PRO A 123 2.59 -13.22 0.33
C PRO A 123 2.19 -14.49 -0.44
N ASN A 124 1.03 -14.50 -1.08
CA ASN A 124 0.48 -15.69 -1.78
C ASN A 124 0.02 -15.36 -3.21
N GLY A 125 0.50 -14.26 -3.77
CA GLY A 125 0.11 -13.80 -5.09
C GLY A 125 1.25 -13.82 -6.09
N ARG A 126 1.05 -13.08 -7.18
CA ARG A 126 2.03 -12.89 -8.23
C ARG A 126 2.74 -11.56 -8.05
N ALA A 127 4.03 -11.53 -8.31
CA ALA A 127 4.77 -10.27 -8.34
C ALA A 127 4.28 -9.39 -9.51
N ALA A 128 4.14 -8.10 -9.24
CA ALA A 128 3.84 -7.09 -10.24
C ALA A 128 4.92 -6.01 -10.24
N GLU A 129 5.23 -5.49 -11.42
CA GLU A 129 6.24 -4.46 -11.60
C GLU A 129 5.63 -3.17 -12.14
N ARG A 130 6.16 -2.05 -11.69
CA ARG A 130 5.75 -0.69 -12.11
C ARG A 130 6.94 0.24 -12.16
N LEU A 131 6.90 1.16 -13.11
CA LEU A 131 7.76 2.33 -13.11
C LEU A 131 7.01 3.48 -12.43
N VAL A 132 7.59 4.00 -11.35
CA VAL A 132 6.98 5.01 -10.50
C VAL A 132 7.84 6.27 -10.52
N ASN A 133 7.22 7.43 -10.74
CA ASN A 133 7.91 8.70 -10.52
C ASN A 133 7.97 8.97 -9.01
N VAL A 134 9.16 9.24 -8.52
CA VAL A 134 9.40 9.52 -7.10
C VAL A 134 10.08 10.87 -6.93
N ARG A 135 9.77 11.52 -5.84
CA ARG A 135 10.44 12.73 -5.40
C ARG A 135 11.32 12.41 -4.20
N LEU A 136 12.56 12.83 -4.27
CA LEU A 136 13.55 12.72 -3.22
C LEU A 136 13.76 14.08 -2.56
N GLU A 137 13.71 14.12 -1.26
CA GLU A 137 13.98 15.34 -0.48
C GLU A 137 14.94 15.00 0.67
N PRO A 138 15.97 15.82 0.91
CA PRO A 138 16.76 15.72 2.12
C PRO A 138 15.87 15.84 3.36
N LYS A 139 16.13 15.05 4.39
CA LYS A 139 15.42 15.10 5.67
C LYS A 139 16.40 15.14 6.84
N GLY A 140 16.62 16.34 7.39
CA GLY A 140 17.70 16.56 8.33
C GLY A 140 19.09 16.41 7.66
N ASP A 141 20.11 16.11 8.44
CA ASP A 141 21.50 16.09 7.97
C ASP A 141 21.84 14.78 7.23
N THR A 142 21.18 13.67 7.56
CA THR A 142 21.54 12.34 7.08
C THR A 142 20.38 11.57 6.47
N GLY A 143 19.16 12.08 6.60
CA GLY A 143 17.95 11.41 6.16
C GLY A 143 17.54 11.74 4.72
N THR A 144 16.72 10.87 4.15
CA THR A 144 16.10 11.06 2.85
C THR A 144 14.61 10.74 2.94
N ARG A 145 13.77 11.67 2.48
CA ARG A 145 12.34 11.43 2.28
C ARG A 145 12.10 11.04 0.82
N VAL A 146 11.35 9.96 0.62
CA VAL A 146 10.94 9.48 -0.70
C VAL A 146 9.42 9.51 -0.77
N THR A 147 8.86 10.23 -1.70
CA THR A 147 7.40 10.32 -1.89
C THR A 147 6.99 9.94 -3.30
N GLY A 148 5.79 9.41 -3.44
CA GLY A 148 5.23 9.07 -4.74
C GLY A 148 3.83 8.49 -4.64
N THR A 149 3.26 8.29 -5.82
CA THR A 149 1.95 7.66 -5.99
C THR A 149 1.99 6.76 -7.21
N PHE A 150 1.36 5.60 -7.14
CA PHE A 150 1.23 4.69 -8.26
C PHE A 150 -0.02 3.81 -8.12
N ASP A 151 -0.47 3.29 -9.25
CA ASP A 151 -1.60 2.38 -9.30
C ASP A 151 -1.14 0.92 -9.28
N VAL A 152 -1.86 0.08 -8.55
CA VAL A 152 -1.68 -1.37 -8.52
C VAL A 152 -2.96 -2.03 -9.08
N SER A 153 -2.80 -2.90 -10.08
CA SER A 153 -3.88 -3.78 -10.52
C SER A 153 -3.96 -4.98 -9.57
N LEU A 154 -5.09 -5.15 -8.92
CA LEU A 154 -5.33 -6.26 -8.01
C LEU A 154 -5.23 -7.61 -8.74
N SER A 155 -5.80 -7.72 -9.94
CA SER A 155 -5.70 -8.92 -10.77
C SER A 155 -4.26 -9.23 -11.20
N ALA A 156 -3.42 -8.21 -11.43
CA ALA A 156 -2.01 -8.40 -11.76
C ALA A 156 -1.22 -9.03 -10.61
N ILE A 157 -1.55 -8.70 -9.36
CA ILE A 157 -0.95 -9.33 -8.18
C ILE A 157 -1.60 -10.67 -7.79
N GLY A 158 -2.59 -11.12 -8.56
CA GLY A 158 -3.25 -12.41 -8.36
C GLY A 158 -4.48 -12.37 -7.46
N SER A 159 -4.98 -11.17 -7.11
CA SER A 159 -6.20 -11.02 -6.31
C SER A 159 -7.42 -11.62 -7.01
N ASP A 160 -8.32 -12.20 -6.25
CA ASP A 160 -9.69 -12.45 -6.69
C ASP A 160 -10.49 -11.13 -6.74
N PRO A 161 -11.56 -11.05 -7.55
CA PRO A 161 -12.42 -9.89 -7.58
C PRO A 161 -13.09 -9.64 -6.21
N VAL A 162 -12.76 -8.53 -5.57
CA VAL A 162 -13.35 -8.15 -4.28
C VAL A 162 -14.76 -7.61 -4.50
N LYS A 163 -15.75 -8.32 -3.96
CA LYS A 163 -17.17 -8.02 -4.14
C LYS A 163 -17.80 -7.54 -2.84
N GLY A 164 -18.68 -6.56 -2.93
CA GLY A 164 -19.53 -6.13 -1.82
C GLY A 164 -20.63 -7.13 -1.47
N PRO A 165 -21.43 -6.84 -0.43
CA PRO A 165 -22.56 -7.68 -0.04
C PRO A 165 -23.48 -7.99 -1.23
N MET A 166 -23.96 -9.24 -1.34
CA MET A 166 -24.83 -9.72 -2.41
C MET A 166 -24.35 -9.40 -3.83
N ASN A 167 -23.04 -9.19 -4.04
CA ASN A 167 -22.43 -8.76 -5.31
C ASN A 167 -22.99 -7.41 -5.83
N ALA A 168 -23.53 -6.56 -4.97
CA ALA A 168 -24.16 -5.29 -5.33
C ALA A 168 -23.15 -4.31 -5.99
N PHE A 169 -21.89 -4.38 -5.60
CA PHE A 169 -20.79 -3.61 -6.20
C PHE A 169 -19.49 -4.43 -6.16
N ARG A 170 -18.45 -3.91 -6.78
CA ARG A 170 -17.08 -4.47 -6.74
C ARG A 170 -16.09 -3.37 -6.40
N VAL A 171 -14.97 -3.73 -5.84
CA VAL A 171 -13.80 -2.86 -5.78
C VAL A 171 -13.20 -2.79 -7.19
N LYS A 172 -12.81 -1.60 -7.65
CA LYS A 172 -12.07 -1.43 -8.90
C LYS A 172 -10.78 -2.25 -8.86
N ASP A 173 -10.40 -2.79 -10.00
CA ASP A 173 -9.13 -3.53 -10.12
C ASP A 173 -7.92 -2.64 -9.83
N SER A 174 -7.96 -1.36 -10.23
CA SER A 174 -6.91 -0.40 -9.93
C SER A 174 -7.12 0.24 -8.57
N VAL A 175 -6.15 0.09 -7.68
CA VAL A 175 -6.06 0.79 -6.40
C VAL A 175 -4.88 1.75 -6.42
N GLU A 176 -5.04 2.92 -5.78
CA GLU A 176 -4.00 3.95 -5.71
C GLU A 176 -3.17 3.75 -4.44
N VAL A 177 -1.85 3.65 -4.58
CA VAL A 177 -0.90 3.59 -3.46
C VAL A 177 -0.17 4.91 -3.35
N LEU A 178 -0.28 5.55 -2.18
CA LEU A 178 0.42 6.79 -1.85
C LEU A 178 1.44 6.47 -0.76
N PHE A 179 2.67 6.93 -0.93
CA PHE A 179 3.70 6.68 0.07
C PHE A 179 4.54 7.92 0.37
N GLU A 180 4.93 8.01 1.60
CA GLU A 180 5.93 8.89 2.14
C GLU A 180 6.84 8.04 3.03
N LEU A 181 8.07 7.81 2.61
CA LEU A 181 9.05 6.98 3.31
C LEU A 181 10.22 7.84 3.75
N VAL A 182 10.62 7.70 4.99
CA VAL A 182 11.78 8.40 5.56
C VAL A 182 12.83 7.35 5.91
N PHE A 183 14.01 7.54 5.36
CA PHE A 183 15.17 6.70 5.63
C PHE A 183 16.27 7.52 6.29
N ASP A 184 16.89 6.99 7.33
CA ASP A 184 18.04 7.56 8.01
C ASP A 184 19.29 6.71 7.81
N GLU A 185 20.47 7.34 7.78
CA GLU A 185 21.73 6.61 7.69
C GLU A 185 21.93 5.73 8.93
N THR A 186 22.25 4.47 8.67
CA THR A 186 22.68 3.56 9.73
C THR A 186 24.13 3.85 10.10
N ARG A 187 24.35 4.13 11.37
CA ARG A 187 25.69 4.29 11.93
C ARG A 187 26.42 2.97 12.04
#